data_4db653c132a2c98f475e26e763e567ff
#
_entry.id   4db653c132a2c98f475e26e763e567ff
#
_cell.length_a   1.000
_cell.length_b   1.000
_cell.length_c   1.000
_cell.angle_alpha   90.00
_cell.angle_beta   90.00
_cell.angle_gamma   90.00
#
_symmetry.space_group_name_H-M   'P 1'
#
loop_
_entity.id
_entity.type
_entity.pdbx_description
1 polymer ?
#
loop_
_entity_poly.entity_id
_entity_poly.type
_entity_poly.pdbx_seq_one_letter_code
_entity_poly.pdbx_strand_id
1 'polypeptide(L)'
;VDCVVLAPGHSSRDTFIMLAENGVQMQARNFAVGVRIEHLSKNINFAQYGEKYALLPAADYKFVSHAHERTAFTFCMCPGGVVIPSSSEEGGVVTNGMSNYARDGANSNSAVMVQLNPSDYGEGLFDGMNFQKRLERKAFEYGGGGYKAPVQLFGDFLKGVNSCGFGEVFATYSAGTAFAPLNELLPAPVTQALRAAIPDFGRKLKGFDCPDAVLTGVETRFSSPLRIMRDENCESVSVKGLYPCGEGS
;
A
#
# COMPACT_ATOMS: atom_id res chain seq x y z
N VAL A 1 -28.24 6.90 25.16
CA VAL A 1 -27.60 5.70 24.57
C VAL A 1 -26.68 5.13 25.60
N ASP A 2 -26.83 3.86 25.95
CA ASP A 2 -26.05 3.24 27.05
C ASP A 2 -24.63 2.86 26.59
N CYS A 3 -24.45 2.53 25.32
CA CYS A 3 -23.14 2.29 24.71
C CYS A 3 -23.10 2.60 23.22
N VAL A 4 -21.92 2.92 22.70
CA VAL A 4 -21.64 3.16 21.28
C VAL A 4 -20.45 2.30 20.86
N VAL A 5 -20.64 1.42 19.88
CA VAL A 5 -19.55 0.71 19.22
C VAL A 5 -19.08 1.54 18.03
N LEU A 6 -17.82 1.98 18.05
CA LEU A 6 -17.24 2.86 17.04
C LEU A 6 -16.26 2.08 16.15
N ALA A 7 -16.64 1.80 14.92
CA ALA A 7 -15.86 1.03 13.95
C ALA A 7 -15.73 1.77 12.59
N PRO A 8 -15.15 3.00 12.54
CA PRO A 8 -15.16 3.82 11.33
C PRO A 8 -14.14 3.36 10.27
N GLY A 9 -13.16 2.53 10.66
CA GLY A 9 -11.98 2.23 9.85
C GLY A 9 -11.01 3.42 9.78
N HIS A 10 -9.80 3.19 9.28
CA HIS A 10 -8.75 4.23 9.28
C HIS A 10 -8.87 5.28 8.16
N SER A 11 -9.84 5.13 7.25
CA SER A 11 -10.06 6.09 6.17
C SER A 11 -10.99 7.25 6.55
N SER A 12 -11.68 7.16 7.67
CA SER A 12 -12.62 8.19 8.18
C SER A 12 -11.86 9.31 8.92
N ARG A 13 -11.04 10.05 8.19
CA ARG A 13 -10.14 11.06 8.73
C ARG A 13 -10.87 12.22 9.42
N ASP A 14 -11.99 12.62 8.86
CA ASP A 14 -12.92 13.60 9.44
C ASP A 14 -13.45 13.15 10.81
N THR A 15 -13.80 11.87 10.94
CA THR A 15 -14.23 11.28 12.21
C THR A 15 -13.14 11.35 13.28
N PHE A 16 -11.88 11.04 12.93
CA PHE A 16 -10.78 11.16 13.89
C PHE A 16 -10.57 12.61 14.36
N ILE A 17 -10.67 13.57 13.45
CA ILE A 17 -10.57 15.00 13.80
C ILE A 17 -11.70 15.39 14.76
N MET A 18 -12.94 15.06 14.40
CA MET A 18 -14.13 15.32 15.23
C MET A 18 -14.01 14.68 16.61
N LEU A 19 -13.53 13.45 16.71
CA LEU A 19 -13.34 12.75 17.99
C LEU A 19 -12.28 13.44 18.86
N ALA A 20 -11.16 13.89 18.28
CA ALA A 20 -10.13 14.63 19.00
C ALA A 20 -10.64 15.97 19.53
N GLU A 21 -11.39 16.71 18.71
CA GLU A 21 -12.02 17.98 19.09
C GLU A 21 -13.04 17.80 20.25
N ASN A 22 -13.62 16.61 20.38
CA ASN A 22 -14.53 16.24 21.46
C ASN A 22 -13.84 15.50 22.63
N GLY A 23 -12.51 15.57 22.72
CA GLY A 23 -11.75 15.08 23.88
C GLY A 23 -11.54 13.56 23.91
N VAL A 24 -11.79 12.84 22.82
CA VAL A 24 -11.46 11.41 22.73
C VAL A 24 -9.96 11.26 22.64
N GLN A 25 -9.38 10.54 23.59
CA GLN A 25 -7.94 10.33 23.67
C GLN A 25 -7.45 9.38 22.57
N MET A 26 -6.45 9.84 21.81
CA MET A 26 -5.83 9.08 20.72
C MET A 26 -4.31 9.16 20.80
N GLN A 27 -3.66 8.23 20.10
CA GLN A 27 -2.21 8.14 20.00
C GLN A 27 -1.79 7.98 18.53
N ALA A 28 -0.72 8.68 18.12
CA ALA A 28 -0.06 8.44 16.84
C ALA A 28 0.60 7.06 16.82
N ARG A 29 0.58 6.40 15.65
CA ARG A 29 1.19 5.08 15.43
C ARG A 29 2.06 5.07 14.20
N ASN A 30 3.07 4.23 14.24
CA ASN A 30 3.87 3.93 13.05
C ASN A 30 2.99 3.19 12.02
N PHE A 31 3.23 3.50 10.76
CA PHE A 31 2.53 2.90 9.63
C PHE A 31 3.51 2.61 8.50
N ALA A 32 3.03 2.02 7.42
CA ALA A 32 3.82 1.75 6.23
C ALA A 32 3.17 2.39 5.01
N VAL A 33 4.00 2.77 4.05
CA VAL A 33 3.57 3.22 2.72
C VAL A 33 4.39 2.53 1.65
N GLY A 34 3.87 2.47 0.43
CA GLY A 34 4.58 1.82 -0.66
C GLY A 34 3.85 1.93 -2.00
N VAL A 35 4.03 0.89 -2.78
CA VAL A 35 3.45 0.75 -4.12
C VAL A 35 2.88 -0.65 -4.31
N ARG A 36 1.96 -0.83 -5.26
CA ARG A 36 1.64 -2.15 -5.80
C ARG A 36 2.66 -2.54 -6.84
N ILE A 37 3.05 -3.81 -6.85
CA ILE A 37 3.88 -4.42 -7.89
C ILE A 37 3.06 -5.50 -8.59
N GLU A 38 3.04 -5.48 -9.93
CA GLU A 38 2.35 -6.45 -10.77
C GLU A 38 3.34 -7.28 -11.58
N HIS A 39 3.04 -8.57 -11.71
CA HIS A 39 3.77 -9.54 -12.51
C HIS A 39 2.79 -10.40 -13.30
N LEU A 40 3.22 -11.02 -14.39
CA LEU A 40 2.41 -12.06 -15.03
C LEU A 40 2.22 -13.24 -14.07
N SER A 41 0.95 -13.64 -13.85
CA SER A 41 0.60 -14.77 -12.96
C SER A 41 1.33 -16.05 -13.34
N LYS A 42 1.46 -16.31 -14.65
CA LYS A 42 2.18 -17.50 -15.16
C LYS A 42 3.64 -17.55 -14.68
N ASN A 43 4.32 -16.39 -14.62
CA ASN A 43 5.71 -16.31 -14.21
C ASN A 43 5.88 -16.56 -12.70
N ILE A 44 4.98 -16.00 -11.89
CA ILE A 44 4.94 -16.23 -10.44
C ILE A 44 4.62 -17.69 -10.14
N ASN A 45 3.60 -18.26 -10.79
CA ASN A 45 3.23 -19.66 -10.63
C ASN A 45 4.39 -20.59 -11.03
N PHE A 46 5.05 -20.33 -12.16
CA PHE A 46 6.19 -21.11 -12.61
C PHE A 46 7.39 -21.00 -11.64
N ALA A 47 7.69 -19.80 -11.16
CA ALA A 47 8.78 -19.60 -10.20
C ALA A 47 8.55 -20.35 -8.88
N GLN A 48 7.28 -20.47 -8.43
CA GLN A 48 6.91 -21.15 -7.19
C GLN A 48 6.83 -22.67 -7.36
N TYR A 49 6.29 -23.17 -8.49
CA TYR A 49 5.89 -24.58 -8.65
C TYR A 49 6.65 -25.33 -9.76
N GLY A 50 7.45 -24.62 -10.58
CA GLY A 50 8.10 -25.21 -11.75
C GLY A 50 7.10 -25.64 -12.83
N GLU A 51 7.45 -26.63 -13.63
CA GLU A 51 6.67 -27.07 -14.80
C GLU A 51 5.25 -27.56 -14.49
N LYS A 52 5.00 -27.98 -13.23
CA LYS A 52 3.70 -28.49 -12.81
C LYS A 52 2.72 -27.39 -12.37
N TYR A 53 3.08 -26.11 -12.51
CA TYR A 53 2.27 -24.99 -12.01
C TYR A 53 0.82 -24.99 -12.52
N ALA A 54 0.58 -25.48 -13.73
CA ALA A 54 -0.75 -25.52 -14.32
C ALA A 54 -1.73 -26.49 -13.62
N LEU A 55 -1.21 -27.40 -12.79
CA LEU A 55 -2.00 -28.38 -12.02
C LEU A 55 -2.29 -27.90 -10.58
N LEU A 56 -1.76 -26.76 -10.20
CA LEU A 56 -1.83 -26.24 -8.83
C LEU A 56 -2.63 -24.93 -8.78
N PRO A 57 -3.19 -24.57 -7.61
CA PRO A 57 -3.82 -23.26 -7.45
C PRO A 57 -2.84 -22.11 -7.73
N ALA A 58 -3.37 -20.92 -8.03
CA ALA A 58 -2.54 -19.74 -8.22
C ALA A 58 -1.62 -19.52 -7.00
N ALA A 59 -0.33 -19.32 -7.29
CA ALA A 59 0.71 -19.18 -6.27
C ALA A 59 0.55 -17.87 -5.49
N ASP A 60 0.82 -17.93 -4.21
CA ASP A 60 0.97 -16.78 -3.34
C ASP A 60 2.41 -16.68 -2.80
N TYR A 61 2.74 -15.53 -2.21
CA TYR A 61 4.02 -15.29 -1.56
C TYR A 61 3.89 -14.25 -0.46
N LYS A 62 4.82 -14.32 0.50
CA LYS A 62 4.98 -13.33 1.57
C LYS A 62 6.46 -13.16 1.86
N PHE A 63 6.98 -11.94 1.70
CA PHE A 63 8.39 -11.62 1.89
C PHE A 63 8.59 -10.47 2.87
N VAL A 64 9.71 -10.53 3.58
CA VAL A 64 10.25 -9.44 4.38
C VAL A 64 11.71 -9.24 3.96
N SER A 65 12.14 -8.01 3.84
CA SER A 65 13.52 -7.63 3.53
C SER A 65 14.05 -6.66 4.58
N HIS A 66 15.27 -6.92 4.99
CA HIS A 66 16.11 -6.06 5.83
C HIS A 66 17.36 -5.61 5.07
N ALA A 67 17.29 -5.56 3.74
CA ALA A 67 18.39 -5.17 2.86
C ALA A 67 18.71 -3.66 2.94
N HIS A 68 17.90 -2.88 3.64
CA HIS A 68 18.07 -1.46 3.92
C HIS A 68 17.79 -1.20 5.41
N GLU A 69 18.14 -0.01 5.92
CA GLU A 69 17.84 0.40 7.31
C GLU A 69 16.35 0.32 7.66
N ARG A 70 15.49 0.47 6.65
CA ARG A 70 14.05 0.33 6.77
C ARG A 70 13.60 -1.07 6.38
N THR A 71 12.77 -1.67 7.21
CA THR A 71 12.11 -2.92 6.86
C THR A 71 11.12 -2.69 5.71
N ALA A 72 11.26 -3.48 4.65
CA ALA A 72 10.27 -3.57 3.58
C ALA A 72 9.65 -4.97 3.55
N PHE A 73 8.37 -5.06 3.17
CA PHE A 73 7.66 -6.34 3.15
C PHE A 73 6.56 -6.34 2.09
N THR A 74 6.22 -7.55 1.60
CA THR A 74 5.03 -7.71 0.76
C THR A 74 3.79 -7.86 1.62
N PHE A 75 2.68 -7.29 1.17
CA PHE A 75 1.41 -7.36 1.87
C PHE A 75 0.24 -7.52 0.90
N CYS A 76 -0.84 -8.15 1.38
CA CYS A 76 -2.08 -8.33 0.61
C CYS A 76 -1.80 -8.79 -0.83
N MET A 77 -1.04 -9.91 -0.96
CA MET A 77 -0.79 -10.53 -2.25
C MET A 77 -2.10 -11.05 -2.84
N CYS A 78 -2.34 -10.71 -4.09
CA CYS A 78 -3.56 -11.01 -4.85
C CYS A 78 -3.20 -11.88 -6.06
N PRO A 79 -3.22 -13.22 -5.91
CA PRO A 79 -2.96 -14.15 -7.00
C PRO A 79 -4.02 -14.01 -8.09
N GLY A 80 -3.60 -13.97 -9.36
CA GLY A 80 -4.52 -13.83 -10.49
C GLY A 80 -5.47 -12.65 -10.32
N GLY A 81 -4.96 -11.53 -9.81
CA GLY A 81 -5.76 -10.38 -9.39
C GLY A 81 -5.38 -9.09 -10.11
N VAL A 82 -6.06 -8.03 -9.72
CA VAL A 82 -5.93 -6.69 -10.32
C VAL A 82 -5.59 -5.66 -9.25
N VAL A 83 -4.93 -4.58 -9.65
CA VAL A 83 -4.80 -3.37 -8.83
C VAL A 83 -6.06 -2.56 -8.97
N ILE A 84 -6.61 -2.09 -7.86
CA ILE A 84 -7.88 -1.36 -7.81
C ILE A 84 -7.72 0.03 -7.19
N PRO A 85 -8.55 1.02 -7.59
CA PRO A 85 -8.66 2.29 -6.90
C PRO A 85 -9.29 2.10 -5.52
N SER A 86 -8.72 2.75 -4.50
CA SER A 86 -9.16 2.69 -3.11
C SER A 86 -9.19 4.07 -2.44
N SER A 87 -9.32 5.13 -3.25
CA SER A 87 -9.40 6.50 -2.76
C SER A 87 -10.73 6.75 -2.05
N SER A 88 -10.69 7.46 -0.92
CA SER A 88 -11.88 7.86 -0.16
C SER A 88 -12.01 9.38 0.00
N GLU A 89 -11.03 10.14 -0.49
CA GLU A 89 -11.04 11.60 -0.49
C GLU A 89 -10.87 12.15 -1.90
N GLU A 90 -11.51 13.27 -2.17
CA GLU A 90 -11.38 13.97 -3.45
C GLU A 90 -9.94 14.45 -3.69
N GLY A 91 -9.46 14.30 -4.94
CA GLY A 91 -8.12 14.72 -5.34
C GLY A 91 -7.00 13.85 -4.76
N GLY A 92 -7.29 12.62 -4.35
CA GLY A 92 -6.31 11.65 -3.88
C GLY A 92 -6.32 10.37 -4.70
N VAL A 93 -5.16 9.74 -4.92
CA VAL A 93 -5.03 8.40 -5.50
C VAL A 93 -4.45 7.45 -4.46
N VAL A 94 -5.18 6.37 -4.21
CA VAL A 94 -4.77 5.25 -3.35
C VAL A 94 -5.01 3.97 -4.12
N THR A 95 -4.02 3.08 -4.10
CA THR A 95 -4.12 1.75 -4.71
C THR A 95 -4.35 0.67 -3.66
N ASN A 96 -5.02 -0.39 -4.06
CA ASN A 96 -5.14 -1.65 -3.33
C ASN A 96 -5.16 -2.79 -4.35
N GLY A 97 -5.24 -4.04 -3.93
CA GLY A 97 -5.34 -5.19 -4.80
C GLY A 97 -6.57 -6.03 -4.51
N MET A 98 -7.02 -6.75 -5.51
CA MET A 98 -8.14 -7.69 -5.39
C MET A 98 -7.93 -8.87 -6.33
N SER A 99 -8.25 -10.08 -5.85
CA SER A 99 -8.36 -11.27 -6.71
C SER A 99 -9.82 -11.59 -6.96
N ASN A 100 -10.13 -12.04 -8.17
CA ASN A 100 -11.37 -12.75 -8.42
C ASN A 100 -11.41 -14.08 -7.67
N TYR A 101 -12.59 -14.65 -7.47
CA TYR A 101 -12.75 -15.96 -6.82
C TYR A 101 -11.91 -17.05 -7.50
N ALA A 102 -11.89 -17.08 -8.83
CA ALA A 102 -11.13 -18.05 -9.62
C ALA A 102 -9.61 -17.84 -9.59
N ARG A 103 -9.13 -16.65 -9.22
CA ARG A 103 -7.69 -16.28 -9.20
C ARG A 103 -6.99 -16.53 -10.51
N ASP A 104 -7.67 -16.34 -11.64
CA ASP A 104 -7.28 -16.68 -13.00
C ASP A 104 -6.89 -15.47 -13.86
N GLY A 105 -6.72 -14.32 -13.24
CA GLY A 105 -6.28 -13.09 -13.92
C GLY A 105 -4.87 -13.22 -14.51
N ALA A 106 -4.61 -12.45 -15.56
CA ALA A 106 -3.32 -12.44 -16.25
C ALA A 106 -2.16 -12.03 -15.33
N ASN A 107 -2.42 -11.10 -14.40
CA ASN A 107 -1.44 -10.63 -13.43
C ASN A 107 -1.72 -11.18 -12.02
N SER A 108 -0.64 -11.27 -11.26
CA SER A 108 -0.65 -11.33 -9.80
C SER A 108 -0.02 -10.06 -9.26
N ASN A 109 -0.51 -9.55 -8.14
CA ASN A 109 0.04 -8.33 -7.55
C ASN A 109 0.16 -8.42 -6.03
N SER A 110 1.02 -7.59 -5.46
CA SER A 110 1.07 -7.34 -4.01
C SER A 110 1.49 -5.91 -3.73
N ALA A 111 1.16 -5.41 -2.55
CA ALA A 111 1.84 -4.23 -2.03
C ALA A 111 3.29 -4.58 -1.69
N VAL A 112 4.21 -3.65 -1.96
CA VAL A 112 5.55 -3.61 -1.37
C VAL A 112 5.60 -2.39 -0.48
N MET A 113 5.57 -2.63 0.83
CA MET A 113 5.41 -1.63 1.87
C MET A 113 6.72 -1.37 2.58
N VAL A 114 6.97 -0.12 2.95
CA VAL A 114 8.12 0.33 3.73
C VAL A 114 7.65 0.95 5.03
N GLN A 115 8.17 0.46 6.14
CA GLN A 115 7.83 0.96 7.46
C GLN A 115 8.39 2.38 7.66
N LEU A 116 7.54 3.27 8.12
CA LEU A 116 7.87 4.65 8.51
C LEU A 116 7.81 4.82 10.02
N ASN A 117 8.51 5.84 10.49
CA ASN A 117 8.52 6.25 11.89
C ASN A 117 8.39 7.79 12.00
N PRO A 118 8.22 8.35 13.20
CA PRO A 118 7.97 9.79 13.38
C PRO A 118 9.00 10.71 12.74
N SER A 119 10.27 10.29 12.60
CA SER A 119 11.28 11.10 11.92
C SER A 119 10.98 11.39 10.45
N ASP A 120 10.06 10.62 9.83
CA ASP A 120 9.68 10.76 8.42
C ASP A 120 8.49 11.69 8.22
N TYR A 121 7.60 11.80 9.20
CA TYR A 121 6.32 12.47 9.02
C TYR A 121 5.97 13.47 10.14
N GLY A 122 6.67 13.45 11.29
CA GLY A 122 6.42 14.31 12.44
C GLY A 122 5.93 13.55 13.67
N GLU A 123 5.92 14.20 14.83
CA GLU A 123 5.53 13.63 16.13
C GLU A 123 4.10 14.00 16.55
N GLY A 124 3.44 14.91 15.83
CA GLY A 124 2.08 15.34 16.12
C GLY A 124 1.06 14.25 15.87
N LEU A 125 -0.05 14.29 16.62
CA LEU A 125 -1.11 13.28 16.55
C LEU A 125 -1.57 13.00 15.11
N PHE A 126 -1.76 14.03 14.29
CA PHE A 126 -2.28 13.92 12.94
C PHE A 126 -1.20 13.94 11.84
N ASP A 127 0.09 14.02 12.20
CA ASP A 127 1.16 14.19 11.21
C ASP A 127 1.26 13.00 10.26
N GLY A 128 1.10 11.77 10.76
CA GLY A 128 1.05 10.57 9.94
C GLY A 128 -0.13 10.58 8.97
N MET A 129 -1.32 10.96 9.43
CA MET A 129 -2.51 11.09 8.59
C MET A 129 -2.34 12.16 7.51
N ASN A 130 -1.78 13.31 7.86
CA ASN A 130 -1.49 14.40 6.94
C ASN A 130 -0.40 14.01 5.93
N PHE A 131 0.59 13.22 6.35
CA PHE A 131 1.62 12.67 5.45
C PHE A 131 0.99 11.76 4.38
N GLN A 132 0.13 10.82 4.77
CA GLN A 132 -0.60 9.97 3.83
C GLN A 132 -1.41 10.83 2.84
N LYS A 133 -2.16 11.81 3.36
CA LYS A 133 -2.98 12.72 2.53
C LYS A 133 -2.17 13.50 1.50
N ARG A 134 -1.00 14.03 1.90
CA ARG A 134 -0.10 14.73 0.97
C ARG A 134 0.43 13.79 -0.13
N LEU A 135 0.80 12.55 0.23
CA LEU A 135 1.30 11.56 -0.72
C LEU A 135 0.22 11.12 -1.71
N GLU A 136 -1.01 10.93 -1.25
CA GLU A 136 -2.18 10.59 -2.07
C GLU A 136 -2.54 11.69 -3.06
N ARG A 137 -2.47 12.96 -2.64
CA ARG A 137 -2.67 14.13 -3.53
C ARG A 137 -1.57 14.25 -4.56
N LYS A 138 -0.32 14.10 -4.14
CA LYS A 138 0.82 14.09 -5.06
C LYS A 138 0.68 12.98 -6.11
N ALA A 139 0.20 11.79 -5.72
CA ALA A 139 -0.07 10.71 -6.65
C ALA A 139 -1.18 11.07 -7.65
N PHE A 140 -2.23 11.77 -7.23
CA PHE A 140 -3.28 12.28 -8.12
C PHE A 140 -2.71 13.27 -9.15
N GLU A 141 -1.84 14.19 -8.74
CA GLU A 141 -1.17 15.16 -9.63
C GLU A 141 -0.25 14.45 -10.63
N TYR A 142 0.56 13.50 -10.17
CA TYR A 142 1.47 12.72 -11.00
C TYR A 142 0.74 11.77 -11.97
N GLY A 143 -0.47 11.35 -11.61
CA GLY A 143 -1.38 10.63 -12.50
C GLY A 143 -2.03 11.52 -13.59
N GLY A 144 -1.79 12.83 -13.57
CA GLY A 144 -2.38 13.78 -14.51
C GLY A 144 -3.83 14.11 -14.21
N GLY A 145 -4.32 13.86 -13.00
CA GLY A 145 -5.71 14.05 -12.61
C GLY A 145 -6.62 12.90 -13.07
N GLY A 146 -7.93 13.04 -12.88
CA GLY A 146 -8.92 12.05 -13.32
C GLY A 146 -8.81 10.68 -12.64
N TYR A 147 -8.15 10.63 -11.47
CA TYR A 147 -7.92 9.41 -10.67
C TYR A 147 -7.10 8.32 -11.35
N LYS A 148 -6.33 8.65 -12.39
CA LYS A 148 -5.32 7.76 -12.96
C LYS A 148 -4.20 7.53 -11.95
N ALA A 149 -3.75 6.28 -11.84
CA ALA A 149 -2.62 5.97 -10.96
C ALA A 149 -1.28 6.24 -11.68
N PRO A 150 -0.30 6.84 -11.00
CA PRO A 150 1.06 6.94 -11.52
C PRO A 150 1.71 5.55 -11.54
N VAL A 151 2.35 5.21 -12.66
CA VAL A 151 3.02 3.92 -12.87
C VAL A 151 4.44 4.11 -13.38
N GLN A 152 5.30 3.16 -13.05
CA GLN A 152 6.67 3.08 -13.56
C GLN A 152 7.09 1.61 -13.64
N LEU A 153 7.85 1.22 -14.66
CA LEU A 153 8.45 -0.11 -14.71
C LEU A 153 9.55 -0.22 -13.65
N PHE A 154 9.66 -1.38 -13.01
CA PHE A 154 10.67 -1.57 -11.97
C PHE A 154 12.10 -1.36 -12.46
N GLY A 155 12.44 -1.81 -13.67
CA GLY A 155 13.76 -1.62 -14.25
C GLY A 155 14.13 -0.14 -14.43
N ASP A 156 13.17 0.70 -14.78
CA ASP A 156 13.33 2.14 -14.95
C ASP A 156 13.37 2.86 -13.59
N PHE A 157 12.51 2.43 -12.65
CA PHE A 157 12.55 2.90 -11.27
C PHE A 157 13.93 2.66 -10.62
N LEU A 158 14.52 1.48 -10.85
CA LEU A 158 15.84 1.12 -10.32
C LEU A 158 16.94 2.00 -10.91
N LYS A 159 16.85 2.32 -12.21
CA LYS A 159 17.81 3.20 -12.92
C LYS A 159 17.57 4.70 -12.65
N GLY A 160 16.40 5.08 -12.15
CA GLY A 160 16.01 6.47 -11.95
C GLY A 160 15.65 7.20 -13.24
N VAL A 161 15.14 6.49 -14.24
CA VAL A 161 14.68 7.03 -15.53
C VAL A 161 13.18 6.87 -15.69
N ASN A 162 12.56 7.69 -16.55
CA ASN A 162 11.13 7.62 -16.81
C ASN A 162 10.79 6.44 -17.73
N SER A 163 9.68 5.75 -17.42
CA SER A 163 9.10 4.75 -18.33
C SER A 163 8.27 5.45 -19.41
N CYS A 164 8.31 4.92 -20.62
CA CYS A 164 7.58 5.46 -21.78
C CYS A 164 6.54 4.47 -22.34
N GLY A 165 6.47 3.25 -21.85
CA GLY A 165 5.57 2.19 -22.33
C GLY A 165 5.64 0.95 -21.44
N PHE A 166 4.66 0.08 -21.56
CA PHE A 166 4.68 -1.25 -20.91
C PHE A 166 5.50 -2.22 -21.74
N GLY A 167 6.13 -3.18 -21.05
CA GLY A 167 6.73 -4.36 -21.66
C GLY A 167 5.71 -5.51 -21.76
N GLU A 168 6.05 -6.69 -21.22
CA GLU A 168 5.15 -7.84 -21.18
C GLU A 168 4.04 -7.70 -20.13
N VAL A 169 4.25 -6.92 -19.08
CA VAL A 169 3.29 -6.70 -17.99
C VAL A 169 2.55 -5.39 -18.22
N PHE A 170 1.23 -5.46 -18.29
CA PHE A 170 0.36 -4.29 -18.39
C PHE A 170 -0.29 -4.02 -17.03
N ALA A 171 -0.39 -2.74 -16.66
CA ALA A 171 -1.10 -2.35 -15.43
C ALA A 171 -2.58 -2.71 -15.50
N THR A 172 -3.13 -3.21 -14.41
CA THR A 172 -4.54 -3.62 -14.31
C THR A 172 -5.43 -2.59 -13.62
N TYR A 173 -4.91 -1.45 -13.20
CA TYR A 173 -5.66 -0.42 -12.49
C TYR A 173 -6.80 0.17 -13.34
N SER A 174 -8.04 -0.04 -12.92
CA SER A 174 -9.25 0.17 -13.73
C SER A 174 -9.57 1.64 -14.07
N ALA A 175 -9.14 2.59 -13.25
CA ALA A 175 -9.34 4.02 -13.53
C ALA A 175 -8.31 4.60 -14.52
N GLY A 176 -7.44 3.75 -15.09
CA GLY A 176 -6.38 4.15 -16.00
C GLY A 176 -5.09 4.54 -15.29
N THR A 177 -4.00 4.59 -16.05
CA THR A 177 -2.66 4.87 -15.54
C THR A 177 -1.98 5.98 -16.32
N ALA A 178 -0.96 6.59 -15.73
CA ALA A 178 -0.05 7.52 -16.39
C ALA A 178 1.38 7.18 -15.99
N PHE A 179 2.30 7.14 -16.95
CA PHE A 179 3.72 6.99 -16.64
C PHE A 179 4.22 8.21 -15.90
N ALA A 180 4.83 8.01 -14.74
CA ALA A 180 5.33 9.06 -13.88
C ALA A 180 6.53 8.57 -13.05
N PRO A 181 7.48 9.48 -12.70
CA PRO A 181 8.66 9.10 -11.91
C PRO A 181 8.28 8.84 -10.45
N LEU A 182 8.03 7.60 -10.08
CA LEU A 182 7.74 7.20 -8.70
C LEU A 182 8.89 7.54 -7.74
N ASN A 183 10.11 7.66 -8.25
CA ASN A 183 11.27 8.12 -7.46
C ASN A 183 11.11 9.55 -6.94
N GLU A 184 10.42 10.41 -7.67
CA GLU A 184 10.17 11.79 -7.27
C GLU A 184 8.88 11.91 -6.44
N LEU A 185 7.91 11.02 -6.72
CA LEU A 185 6.65 10.98 -5.99
C LEU A 185 6.85 10.50 -4.56
N LEU A 186 7.58 9.40 -4.39
CA LEU A 186 7.81 8.77 -3.08
C LEU A 186 8.89 9.50 -2.28
N PRO A 187 8.80 9.52 -0.94
CA PRO A 187 9.88 10.00 -0.09
C PRO A 187 11.17 9.22 -0.32
N ALA A 188 12.32 9.89 -0.23
CA ALA A 188 13.63 9.27 -0.47
C ALA A 188 13.89 7.99 0.35
N PRO A 189 13.57 7.91 1.67
CA PRO A 189 13.74 6.67 2.44
C PRO A 189 12.90 5.51 1.91
N VAL A 190 11.69 5.79 1.41
CA VAL A 190 10.81 4.77 0.81
C VAL A 190 11.40 4.29 -0.51
N THR A 191 11.82 5.21 -1.38
CA THR A 191 12.45 4.89 -2.67
C THR A 191 13.69 4.02 -2.49
N GLN A 192 14.57 4.39 -1.57
CA GLN A 192 15.82 3.65 -1.29
C GLN A 192 15.53 2.24 -0.76
N ALA A 193 14.59 2.12 0.18
CA ALA A 193 14.18 0.83 0.72
C ALA A 193 13.56 -0.09 -0.34
N LEU A 194 12.69 0.44 -1.23
CA LEU A 194 12.11 -0.33 -2.34
C LEU A 194 13.18 -0.81 -3.33
N ARG A 195 14.15 0.05 -3.67
CA ARG A 195 15.28 -0.30 -4.55
C ARG A 195 16.16 -1.42 -3.98
N ALA A 196 16.29 -1.51 -2.67
CA ALA A 196 17.03 -2.58 -2.01
C ALA A 196 16.18 -3.86 -1.83
N ALA A 197 14.90 -3.70 -1.47
CA ALA A 197 14.04 -4.82 -1.11
C ALA A 197 13.55 -5.64 -2.31
N ILE A 198 13.17 -4.99 -3.42
CA ILE A 198 12.62 -5.72 -4.59
C ILE A 198 13.66 -6.70 -5.18
N PRO A 199 14.95 -6.34 -5.37
CA PRO A 199 15.97 -7.31 -5.75
C PRO A 199 16.21 -8.41 -4.70
N ASP A 200 16.04 -8.10 -3.40
CA ASP A 200 16.10 -9.12 -2.34
C ASP A 200 14.95 -10.13 -2.45
N PHE A 201 13.76 -9.67 -2.80
CA PHE A 201 12.63 -10.56 -3.10
C PHE A 201 12.87 -11.38 -4.38
N GLY A 202 13.55 -10.81 -5.39
CA GLY A 202 13.98 -11.53 -6.60
C GLY A 202 14.91 -12.71 -6.31
N ARG A 203 15.75 -12.62 -5.27
CA ARG A 203 16.55 -13.76 -4.78
C ARG A 203 15.71 -14.86 -4.11
N LYS A 204 14.55 -14.50 -3.54
CA LYS A 204 13.62 -15.43 -2.86
C LYS A 204 12.61 -16.07 -3.82
N LEU A 205 12.19 -15.30 -4.83
CA LEU A 205 11.28 -15.75 -5.88
C LEU A 205 11.79 -15.24 -7.23
N LYS A 206 12.34 -16.13 -8.03
CA LYS A 206 12.95 -15.77 -9.32
C LYS A 206 11.98 -15.02 -10.22
N GLY A 207 12.39 -13.84 -10.70
CA GLY A 207 11.60 -12.97 -11.57
C GLY A 207 10.68 -12.00 -10.85
N PHE A 208 10.70 -11.97 -9.51
CA PHE A 208 10.00 -10.91 -8.75
C PHE A 208 10.57 -9.53 -9.07
N ASP A 209 11.86 -9.42 -9.32
CA ASP A 209 12.59 -8.22 -9.70
C ASP A 209 12.74 -8.04 -11.21
N CYS A 210 11.82 -8.63 -12.00
CA CYS A 210 11.88 -8.49 -13.46
C CYS A 210 11.75 -7.01 -13.86
N PRO A 211 12.54 -6.54 -14.84
CA PRO A 211 12.51 -5.12 -15.24
C PRO A 211 11.14 -4.63 -15.70
N ASP A 212 10.31 -5.51 -16.25
CA ASP A 212 8.97 -5.22 -16.77
C ASP A 212 7.87 -5.26 -15.70
N ALA A 213 8.20 -5.63 -14.44
CA ALA A 213 7.23 -5.54 -13.36
C ALA A 213 6.72 -4.10 -13.24
N VAL A 214 5.40 -3.94 -13.13
CA VAL A 214 4.77 -2.62 -13.06
C VAL A 214 4.60 -2.20 -11.61
N LEU A 215 5.19 -1.06 -11.25
CA LEU A 215 4.95 -0.40 -9.97
C LEU A 215 3.81 0.61 -10.15
N THR A 216 2.79 0.52 -9.30
CA THR A 216 1.63 1.43 -9.30
C THR A 216 1.56 2.14 -7.94
N GLY A 217 1.61 3.47 -7.95
CA GLY A 217 1.60 4.29 -6.73
C GLY A 217 0.24 4.96 -6.50
N VAL A 218 -0.16 5.20 -5.24
CA VAL A 218 0.57 4.86 -4.02
C VAL A 218 -0.30 3.96 -3.14
N GLU A 219 0.30 3.07 -2.37
CA GLU A 219 -0.41 2.36 -1.31
C GLU A 219 -0.05 2.97 0.04
N THR A 220 -1.01 3.65 0.66
CA THR A 220 -0.81 4.43 1.89
C THR A 220 -1.65 3.93 3.05
N ARG A 221 -2.62 3.03 2.78
CA ARG A 221 -3.63 2.64 3.76
C ARG A 221 -3.47 1.19 4.22
N PHE A 222 -2.22 0.80 4.47
CA PHE A 222 -1.89 -0.50 5.07
C PHE A 222 -2.37 -0.59 6.52
N SER A 223 -2.12 0.47 7.31
CA SER A 223 -2.50 0.54 8.73
C SER A 223 -2.86 1.98 9.11
N SER A 224 -3.63 2.11 10.19
CA SER A 224 -3.99 3.41 10.73
C SER A 224 -2.77 4.13 11.30
N PRO A 225 -2.54 5.41 10.95
CA PRO A 225 -1.54 6.25 11.59
C PRO A 225 -1.97 6.74 12.96
N LEU A 226 -3.18 6.43 13.38
CA LEU A 226 -3.81 6.82 14.64
C LEU A 226 -4.41 5.61 15.35
N ARG A 227 -4.48 5.70 16.67
CA ARG A 227 -5.18 4.74 17.52
C ARG A 227 -6.03 5.47 18.53
N ILE A 228 -7.32 5.14 18.60
CA ILE A 228 -8.19 5.54 19.70
C ILE A 228 -7.83 4.69 20.93
N MET A 229 -7.51 5.35 22.04
CA MET A 229 -7.07 4.64 23.24
C MET A 229 -8.26 3.99 23.95
N ARG A 230 -8.08 2.71 24.29
CA ARG A 230 -9.07 1.91 25.02
C ARG A 230 -8.39 1.11 26.14
N ASP A 231 -9.15 0.80 27.18
CA ASP A 231 -8.74 -0.01 28.30
C ASP A 231 -8.82 -1.54 28.00
N GLU A 232 -8.60 -2.35 29.01
CA GLU A 232 -8.66 -3.82 28.94
C GLU A 232 -10.08 -4.35 28.67
N ASN A 233 -11.12 -3.56 28.95
CA ASN A 233 -12.52 -3.87 28.67
C ASN A 233 -12.95 -3.40 27.27
N CYS A 234 -12.00 -2.90 26.45
CA CYS A 234 -12.23 -2.30 25.14
C CYS A 234 -13.04 -0.99 25.18
N GLU A 235 -13.25 -0.37 26.35
CA GLU A 235 -13.89 0.92 26.50
C GLU A 235 -12.86 2.06 26.29
N SER A 236 -13.28 3.18 25.71
CA SER A 236 -12.43 4.36 25.56
C SER A 236 -11.95 4.87 26.92
N VAL A 237 -10.65 5.12 27.05
CA VAL A 237 -10.07 5.63 28.31
C VAL A 237 -10.53 7.05 28.67
N SER A 238 -11.14 7.77 27.75
CA SER A 238 -11.58 9.17 27.94
C SER A 238 -13.09 9.37 27.85
N VAL A 239 -13.84 8.45 27.28
CA VAL A 239 -15.29 8.59 27.09
C VAL A 239 -15.99 7.30 27.48
N LYS A 240 -16.77 7.38 28.57
CA LYS A 240 -17.54 6.24 29.09
C LYS A 240 -18.63 5.82 28.09
N GLY A 241 -18.84 4.52 27.94
CA GLY A 241 -19.82 3.94 27.02
C GLY A 241 -19.40 3.96 25.55
N LEU A 242 -18.18 4.41 25.23
CA LEU A 242 -17.62 4.37 23.88
C LEU A 242 -16.65 3.18 23.73
N TYR A 243 -16.93 2.31 22.75
CA TYR A 243 -16.16 1.09 22.47
C TYR A 243 -15.53 1.17 21.08
N PRO A 244 -14.30 1.70 20.94
CA PRO A 244 -13.60 1.73 19.65
C PRO A 244 -13.20 0.31 19.23
N CYS A 245 -13.41 -0.05 17.96
CA CYS A 245 -13.01 -1.35 17.42
C CYS A 245 -12.60 -1.26 15.95
N GLY A 246 -11.92 -2.29 15.46
CA GLY A 246 -11.41 -2.38 14.11
C GLY A 246 -10.10 -1.60 13.90
N GLU A 247 -9.82 -1.25 12.64
CA GLU A 247 -8.60 -0.54 12.25
C GLU A 247 -8.66 0.92 12.73
N GLY A 248 -7.74 1.31 13.61
CA GLY A 248 -7.70 2.63 14.26
C GLY A 248 -8.13 2.62 15.73
N SER A 249 -8.18 1.44 16.34
CA SER A 249 -8.48 1.28 17.76
C SER A 249 -7.51 0.38 18.49
#